data_9742b798ec59a8d831dba2780fc3af16
#
_entry.id   9742b798ec59a8d831dba2780fc3af16
#
_cell.length_a   1.000
_cell.length_b   1.000
_cell.length_c   1.000
_cell.angle_alpha   90.00
_cell.angle_beta   90.00
_cell.angle_gamma   90.00
#
_symmetry.space_group_name_H-M   'P 1'
#
loop_
_entity.id
_entity.type
_entity.pdbx_description
1 polymer ?
#
loop_
_entity_poly.entity_id
_entity_poly.type
_entity_poly.pdbx_seq_one_letter_code
_entity_poly.pdbx_strand_id
1 'polypeptide(L)'
;MKRIGIVGENPDNDSKPIKIVLEKECKNKKVHFFILLKKLRGSKLDEPNGKPSAKAIRTLQKEFKDYNLDFVIYIRDLDASPSDKKLIQLKQDWFKVLDSEAANGKGVFLLNIYELKALILADIEAFNQLYQVNIAFKGNPMFQAEPKEWLKGKTEKSPKRQYLEAHALEIFEELNPEKLKNHPQYHQFV
;
A
#
# COMPACT_ATOMS: atom_id res chain seq x y z
N MET A 1 -4.25 5.39 23.40
CA MET A 1 -4.65 4.72 22.13
C MET A 1 -4.08 5.55 20.99
N LYS A 2 -3.26 4.96 20.12
CA LYS A 2 -2.68 5.66 18.96
C LYS A 2 -3.69 5.72 17.81
N ARG A 3 -3.74 6.84 17.11
CA ARG A 3 -4.66 7.12 16.00
C ARG A 3 -3.84 7.37 14.74
N ILE A 4 -3.90 6.47 13.78
CA ILE A 4 -3.04 6.47 12.60
C ILE A 4 -3.87 6.64 11.34
N GLY A 5 -3.54 7.64 10.53
CA GLY A 5 -4.12 7.83 9.21
C GLY A 5 -3.42 7.00 8.15
N ILE A 6 -4.12 6.58 7.11
CA ILE A 6 -3.56 5.89 5.94
C ILE A 6 -4.00 6.62 4.68
N VAL A 7 -3.05 7.03 3.87
CA VAL A 7 -3.22 7.67 2.56
C VAL A 7 -2.62 6.78 1.49
N GLY A 8 -3.42 6.31 0.54
CA GLY A 8 -2.97 5.60 -0.66
C GLY A 8 -3.46 6.30 -1.94
N GLU A 9 -2.93 5.94 -3.09
CA GLU A 9 -3.40 6.45 -4.38
C GLU A 9 -4.85 6.06 -4.66
N ASN A 10 -5.20 4.84 -4.29
CA ASN A 10 -6.56 4.33 -4.33
C ASN A 10 -6.95 3.82 -2.93
N PRO A 11 -7.93 4.47 -2.27
CA PRO A 11 -8.37 4.04 -0.94
C PRO A 11 -8.82 2.59 -0.86
N ASP A 12 -9.42 2.05 -1.92
CA ASP A 12 -9.94 0.69 -1.95
C ASP A 12 -8.84 -0.35 -2.23
N ASN A 13 -7.91 -0.03 -3.14
CA ASN A 13 -6.90 -0.98 -3.60
C ASN A 13 -5.57 -0.89 -2.84
N ASP A 14 -5.32 0.21 -2.11
CA ASP A 14 -4.06 0.42 -1.38
C ASP A 14 -4.31 0.59 0.12
N SER A 15 -5.11 1.61 0.51
CA SER A 15 -5.28 1.95 1.93
C SER A 15 -6.02 0.86 2.72
N LYS A 16 -7.09 0.29 2.16
CA LYS A 16 -7.85 -0.77 2.84
C LYS A 16 -7.03 -2.07 3.00
N PRO A 17 -6.37 -2.59 1.95
CA PRO A 17 -5.51 -3.77 2.09
C PRO A 17 -4.43 -3.61 3.16
N ILE A 18 -3.68 -2.51 3.12
CA ILE A 18 -2.65 -2.25 4.14
C ILE A 18 -3.24 -2.10 5.54
N LYS A 19 -4.39 -1.44 5.67
CA LYS A 19 -5.08 -1.34 6.96
C LYS A 19 -5.34 -2.73 7.57
N ILE A 20 -5.84 -3.68 6.78
CA ILE A 20 -6.10 -5.05 7.22
C ILE A 20 -4.82 -5.68 7.79
N VAL A 21 -3.72 -5.60 7.06
CA VAL A 21 -2.44 -6.15 7.50
C VAL A 21 -1.94 -5.50 8.79
N LEU A 22 -2.00 -4.15 8.86
CA LEU A 22 -1.56 -3.41 10.04
C LEU A 22 -2.44 -3.67 11.26
N GLU A 23 -3.74 -3.91 11.09
CA GLU A 23 -4.63 -4.31 12.17
C GLU A 23 -4.27 -5.69 12.71
N LYS A 24 -3.83 -6.62 11.88
CA LYS A 24 -3.29 -7.93 12.31
C LYS A 24 -1.98 -7.78 13.08
N GLU A 25 -1.02 -6.98 12.56
CA GLU A 25 0.26 -6.68 13.24
C GLU A 25 0.03 -6.02 14.61
N CYS A 26 -0.96 -5.16 14.70
CA CYS A 26 -1.25 -4.39 15.91
C CYS A 26 -2.34 -5.01 16.78
N LYS A 27 -2.74 -6.28 16.58
CA LYS A 27 -3.89 -6.93 17.23
C LYS A 27 -3.90 -6.76 18.76
N ASN A 28 -2.73 -6.75 19.39
CA ASN A 28 -2.58 -6.62 20.85
C ASN A 28 -2.20 -5.19 21.29
N LYS A 29 -2.21 -4.22 20.39
CA LYS A 29 -1.85 -2.82 20.67
C LYS A 29 -3.10 -1.92 20.60
N LYS A 30 -3.11 -0.89 21.42
CA LYS A 30 -4.20 0.11 21.41
C LYS A 30 -3.98 1.09 20.25
N VAL A 31 -4.23 0.65 19.01
CA VAL A 31 -4.09 1.43 17.78
C VAL A 31 -5.42 1.45 17.04
N HIS A 32 -5.74 2.58 16.41
CA HIS A 32 -6.89 2.74 15.53
C HIS A 32 -6.47 3.35 14.20
N PHE A 33 -6.85 2.72 13.09
CA PHE A 33 -6.48 3.13 11.74
C PHE A 33 -7.64 3.80 11.02
N PHE A 34 -7.36 4.95 10.38
CA PHE A 34 -8.30 5.73 9.58
C PHE A 34 -7.84 5.80 8.13
N ILE A 35 -8.71 5.45 7.20
CA ILE A 35 -8.44 5.69 5.77
C ILE A 35 -8.77 7.14 5.47
N LEU A 36 -7.80 7.87 4.96
CA LEU A 36 -7.88 9.28 4.64
C LEU A 36 -8.03 9.51 3.14
N LEU A 37 -8.38 10.74 2.77
CA LEU A 37 -8.52 11.20 1.39
C LEU A 37 -9.44 10.29 0.53
N LYS A 38 -10.45 9.67 1.14
CA LYS A 38 -11.33 8.67 0.50
C LYS A 38 -11.99 9.14 -0.80
N LYS A 39 -12.18 10.44 -0.97
CA LYS A 39 -12.82 11.04 -2.15
C LYS A 39 -11.82 11.52 -3.20
N LEU A 40 -10.52 11.40 -2.92
CA LEU A 40 -9.44 11.77 -3.82
C LEU A 40 -8.72 10.50 -4.28
N ARG A 41 -8.62 10.30 -5.59
CA ARG A 41 -8.00 9.10 -6.18
C ARG A 41 -7.10 9.50 -7.33
N GLY A 42 -5.96 8.79 -7.46
CA GLY A 42 -5.03 8.96 -8.59
C GLY A 42 -4.69 10.43 -8.84
N SER A 43 -4.94 10.89 -10.04
CA SER A 43 -4.61 12.26 -10.49
C SER A 43 -5.21 13.40 -9.67
N LYS A 44 -6.19 13.14 -8.79
CA LYS A 44 -6.73 14.17 -7.89
C LYS A 44 -5.87 14.41 -6.65
N LEU A 45 -4.93 13.51 -6.38
CA LEU A 45 -3.94 13.68 -5.31
C LEU A 45 -2.78 14.57 -5.78
N ASP A 46 -2.51 14.61 -7.07
CA ASP A 46 -1.32 15.20 -7.65
C ASP A 46 -1.65 16.38 -8.57
N GLU A 47 -0.73 17.34 -8.62
CA GLU A 47 -0.66 18.34 -9.68
C GLU A 47 0.12 17.76 -10.88
N PRO A 48 -0.01 18.35 -12.09
CA PRO A 48 0.71 17.87 -13.27
C PRO A 48 2.25 17.83 -13.13
N ASN A 49 2.80 18.61 -12.20
CA ASN A 49 4.23 18.63 -11.89
C ASN A 49 4.66 17.56 -10.86
N GLY A 50 3.76 16.65 -10.50
CA GLY A 50 4.02 15.58 -9.53
C GLY A 50 4.03 16.01 -8.07
N LYS A 51 3.62 17.25 -7.75
CA LYS A 51 3.45 17.70 -6.36
C LYS A 51 2.06 17.33 -5.84
N PRO A 52 1.87 17.29 -4.51
CA PRO A 52 0.52 17.11 -3.94
C PRO A 52 -0.40 18.25 -4.37
N SER A 53 -1.63 17.92 -4.72
CA SER A 53 -2.61 18.96 -5.05
C SER A 53 -2.99 19.78 -3.81
N ALA A 54 -3.25 21.07 -4.01
CA ALA A 54 -3.73 21.95 -2.93
C ALA A 54 -5.00 21.41 -2.26
N LYS A 55 -5.82 20.66 -2.99
CA LYS A 55 -7.00 19.98 -2.45
C LYS A 55 -6.62 18.82 -1.54
N ALA A 56 -5.63 18.02 -1.91
CA ALA A 56 -5.14 16.92 -1.08
C ALA A 56 -4.57 17.46 0.24
N ILE A 57 -3.74 18.50 0.18
CA ILE A 57 -3.16 19.15 1.36
C ILE A 57 -4.26 19.62 2.32
N ARG A 58 -5.19 20.46 1.84
CA ARG A 58 -6.27 21.00 2.66
C ARG A 58 -7.18 19.93 3.25
N THR A 59 -7.49 18.90 2.46
CA THR A 59 -8.34 17.81 2.95
C THR A 59 -7.63 17.01 4.04
N LEU A 60 -6.36 16.68 3.82
CA LEU A 60 -5.57 15.95 4.82
C LEU A 60 -5.35 16.77 6.10
N GLN A 61 -5.06 18.07 5.99
CA GLN A 61 -4.97 18.97 7.17
C GLN A 61 -6.23 18.91 8.03
N LYS A 62 -7.40 18.95 7.37
CA LYS A 62 -8.68 18.86 8.06
C LYS A 62 -8.86 17.49 8.73
N GLU A 63 -8.69 16.40 7.96
CA GLU A 63 -8.84 15.03 8.48
C GLU A 63 -7.83 14.72 9.59
N PHE A 64 -6.59 15.24 9.51
CA PHE A 64 -5.56 15.08 10.54
C PHE A 64 -6.03 15.67 11.89
N LYS A 65 -6.64 16.84 11.85
CA LYS A 65 -7.22 17.50 13.04
C LYS A 65 -8.50 16.82 13.51
N ASP A 66 -9.44 16.58 12.61
CA ASP A 66 -10.78 16.04 12.95
C ASP A 66 -10.67 14.66 13.60
N TYR A 67 -9.74 13.83 13.11
CA TYR A 67 -9.49 12.51 13.69
C TYR A 67 -8.45 12.53 14.83
N ASN A 68 -7.86 13.67 15.14
CA ASN A 68 -6.80 13.82 16.16
C ASN A 68 -5.70 12.76 15.97
N LEU A 69 -5.09 12.74 14.79
CA LEU A 69 -4.14 11.71 14.41
C LEU A 69 -2.77 11.91 15.07
N ASP A 70 -2.15 10.81 15.48
CA ASP A 70 -0.76 10.79 15.97
C ASP A 70 0.25 10.73 14.81
N PHE A 71 -0.09 9.93 13.76
CA PHE A 71 0.75 9.66 12.60
C PHE A 71 -0.08 9.49 11.33
N VAL A 72 0.59 9.61 10.19
CA VAL A 72 0.02 9.28 8.87
C VAL A 72 0.98 8.33 8.13
N ILE A 73 0.45 7.25 7.60
CA ILE A 73 1.13 6.33 6.70
C ILE A 73 0.75 6.72 5.27
N TYR A 74 1.75 7.00 4.45
CA TYR A 74 1.58 7.30 3.03
C TYR A 74 2.04 6.12 2.20
N ILE A 75 1.20 5.66 1.29
CA ILE A 75 1.44 4.50 0.43
C ILE A 75 1.42 4.98 -1.02
N ARG A 76 2.50 4.74 -1.75
CA ARG A 76 2.59 5.03 -3.17
C ARG A 76 3.26 3.86 -3.89
N ASP A 77 2.78 3.59 -5.08
CA ASP A 77 3.46 2.69 -6.00
C ASP A 77 4.46 3.51 -6.82
N LEU A 78 5.64 2.95 -7.06
CA LEU A 78 6.65 3.57 -7.92
C LEU A 78 6.28 3.40 -9.38
N ASP A 79 5.65 2.26 -9.73
CA ASP A 79 5.29 1.86 -11.10
C ASP A 79 6.50 1.84 -12.06
N ALA A 80 7.71 1.61 -11.53
CA ALA A 80 8.95 1.65 -12.28
C ALA A 80 10.05 0.79 -11.67
N SER A 81 11.16 0.65 -12.38
CA SER A 81 12.36 -0.01 -11.89
C SER A 81 12.94 0.67 -10.64
N PRO A 82 13.49 -0.08 -9.68
CA PRO A 82 14.20 0.48 -8.52
C PRO A 82 15.44 1.32 -8.92
N SER A 83 15.88 1.26 -10.16
CA SER A 83 16.96 2.10 -10.70
C SER A 83 16.49 3.50 -11.15
N ASP A 84 15.19 3.75 -11.23
CA ASP A 84 14.66 5.07 -11.61
C ASP A 84 14.75 6.06 -10.44
N LYS A 85 15.96 6.58 -10.23
CA LYS A 85 16.25 7.53 -9.15
C LYS A 85 15.42 8.81 -9.26
N LYS A 86 15.09 9.25 -10.48
CA LYS A 86 14.31 10.48 -10.69
C LYS A 86 12.88 10.31 -10.19
N LEU A 87 12.25 9.20 -10.53
CA LEU A 87 10.88 8.92 -10.10
C LEU A 87 10.82 8.65 -8.58
N ILE A 88 11.80 7.92 -8.03
CA ILE A 88 11.92 7.74 -6.58
C ILE A 88 12.01 9.09 -5.88
N GLN A 89 12.86 10.00 -6.36
CA GLN A 89 12.98 11.33 -5.78
C GLN A 89 11.69 12.12 -5.88
N LEU A 90 11.00 12.07 -7.01
CA LEU A 90 9.70 12.73 -7.20
C LEU A 90 8.66 12.24 -6.18
N LYS A 91 8.54 10.91 -5.98
CA LYS A 91 7.62 10.34 -4.98
C LYS A 91 8.02 10.70 -3.54
N GLN A 92 9.32 10.77 -3.24
CA GLN A 92 9.81 11.20 -1.93
C GLN A 92 9.53 12.69 -1.68
N ASP A 93 9.71 13.54 -2.68
CA ASP A 93 9.44 14.97 -2.57
C ASP A 93 7.93 15.23 -2.42
N TRP A 94 7.10 14.50 -3.14
CA TRP A 94 5.66 14.49 -2.95
C TRP A 94 5.27 14.18 -1.49
N PHE A 95 5.84 13.12 -0.94
CA PHE A 95 5.61 12.73 0.46
C PHE A 95 6.03 13.85 1.42
N LYS A 96 7.25 14.37 1.28
CA LYS A 96 7.79 15.42 2.16
C LYS A 96 6.90 16.67 2.17
N VAL A 97 6.43 17.11 1.00
CA VAL A 97 5.57 18.29 0.89
C VAL A 97 4.23 18.02 1.55
N LEU A 98 3.57 16.89 1.23
CA LEU A 98 2.26 16.59 1.79
C LEU A 98 2.32 16.40 3.32
N ASP A 99 3.34 15.70 3.81
CA ASP A 99 3.51 15.45 5.23
C ASP A 99 3.83 16.73 6.02
N SER A 100 4.78 17.54 5.55
CA SER A 100 5.12 18.80 6.22
C SER A 100 3.95 19.78 6.27
N GLU A 101 3.21 19.90 5.17
CA GLU A 101 2.11 20.86 5.09
C GLU A 101 0.82 20.39 5.77
N ALA A 102 0.56 19.07 5.76
CA ALA A 102 -0.74 18.55 6.21
C ALA A 102 -0.69 17.74 7.51
N ALA A 103 0.42 17.11 7.85
CA ALA A 103 0.55 16.24 9.02
C ALA A 103 1.69 16.65 9.97
N ASN A 104 2.25 17.85 9.83
CA ASN A 104 3.29 18.42 10.69
C ASN A 104 4.56 17.53 10.80
N GLY A 105 4.95 16.85 9.74
CA GLY A 105 6.11 15.97 9.72
C GLY A 105 5.92 14.66 10.52
N LYS A 106 4.69 14.23 10.74
CA LYS A 106 4.36 12.99 11.46
C LYS A 106 4.01 11.85 10.53
N GLY A 107 4.63 11.81 9.37
CA GLY A 107 4.40 10.81 8.35
C GLY A 107 5.44 9.72 8.30
N VAL A 108 5.00 8.54 7.87
CA VAL A 108 5.85 7.42 7.47
C VAL A 108 5.50 7.05 6.03
N PHE A 109 6.52 6.87 5.19
CA PHE A 109 6.35 6.61 3.78
C PHE A 109 6.63 5.16 3.42
N LEU A 110 5.64 4.48 2.86
CA LEU A 110 5.77 3.17 2.24
C LEU A 110 5.75 3.35 0.71
N LEU A 111 6.93 3.38 0.10
CA LEU A 111 7.09 3.38 -1.34
C LEU A 111 7.26 1.95 -1.84
N ASN A 112 6.26 1.43 -2.53
CA ASN A 112 6.35 0.11 -3.16
C ASN A 112 7.09 0.24 -4.50
N ILE A 113 8.14 -0.56 -4.67
CA ILE A 113 8.73 -0.72 -6.00
C ILE A 113 7.74 -1.53 -6.84
N TYR A 114 7.45 -1.06 -8.05
CA TYR A 114 6.35 -1.51 -8.90
C TYR A 114 4.99 -1.31 -8.21
N GLU A 115 4.44 -2.27 -7.49
CA GLU A 115 3.08 -2.22 -6.98
C GLU A 115 2.91 -2.86 -5.59
N LEU A 116 1.93 -2.37 -4.84
CA LEU A 116 1.54 -2.95 -3.54
C LEU A 116 1.21 -4.45 -3.63
N LYS A 117 0.69 -4.91 -4.79
CA LYS A 117 0.33 -6.32 -5.01
C LYS A 117 1.53 -7.27 -4.96
N ALA A 118 2.76 -6.75 -5.05
CA ALA A 118 3.96 -7.53 -4.79
C ALA A 118 4.02 -8.13 -3.38
N LEU A 119 3.32 -7.54 -2.40
CA LEU A 119 3.18 -8.10 -1.06
C LEU A 119 2.53 -9.49 -1.07
N ILE A 120 1.63 -9.78 -2.01
CA ILE A 120 1.00 -11.10 -2.16
C ILE A 120 2.05 -12.18 -2.44
N LEU A 121 3.12 -11.83 -3.16
CA LEU A 121 4.20 -12.75 -3.51
C LEU A 121 5.07 -13.11 -2.30
N ALA A 122 5.08 -12.28 -1.27
CA ALA A 122 5.81 -12.56 -0.02
C ALA A 122 5.12 -13.67 0.80
N ASP A 123 3.81 -13.84 0.65
CA ASP A 123 3.05 -14.95 1.23
C ASP A 123 2.23 -15.67 0.15
N ILE A 124 2.93 -16.25 -0.82
CA ILE A 124 2.32 -16.98 -1.93
C ILE A 124 1.50 -18.20 -1.49
N GLU A 125 1.76 -18.72 -0.29
CA GLU A 125 1.01 -19.87 0.25
C GLU A 125 -0.43 -19.48 0.58
N ALA A 126 -0.67 -18.32 1.20
CA ALA A 126 -2.03 -17.83 1.44
C ALA A 126 -2.79 -17.64 0.13
N PHE A 127 -2.13 -17.10 -0.90
CA PHE A 127 -2.70 -16.98 -2.24
C PHE A 127 -3.03 -18.35 -2.85
N ASN A 128 -2.12 -19.34 -2.73
CA ASN A 128 -2.34 -20.70 -3.23
C ASN A 128 -3.57 -21.35 -2.60
N GLN A 129 -3.75 -21.22 -1.30
CA GLN A 129 -4.91 -21.75 -0.59
C GLN A 129 -6.20 -21.11 -1.08
N LEU A 130 -6.21 -19.78 -1.22
CA LEU A 130 -7.38 -19.03 -1.63
C LEU A 130 -7.83 -19.37 -3.07
N TYR A 131 -6.87 -19.57 -3.98
CA TYR A 131 -7.13 -19.83 -5.40
C TYR A 131 -7.08 -21.32 -5.78
N GLN A 132 -6.77 -22.21 -4.82
CA GLN A 132 -6.59 -23.66 -5.06
C GLN A 132 -5.57 -23.95 -6.18
N VAL A 133 -4.46 -23.25 -6.13
CA VAL A 133 -3.31 -23.44 -7.05
C VAL A 133 -2.08 -23.86 -6.25
N ASN A 134 -1.08 -24.38 -6.95
CA ASN A 134 0.20 -24.74 -6.35
C ASN A 134 1.33 -24.06 -7.14
N ILE A 135 1.52 -22.79 -6.88
CA ILE A 135 2.55 -21.97 -7.52
C ILE A 135 3.64 -21.61 -6.50
N ALA A 136 4.88 -21.59 -6.96
CA ALA A 136 6.01 -21.13 -6.19
C ALA A 136 6.50 -19.78 -6.76
N PHE A 137 6.74 -18.82 -5.89
CA PHE A 137 7.47 -17.63 -6.25
C PHE A 137 8.91 -17.75 -5.74
N LYS A 138 9.86 -17.69 -6.68
CA LYS A 138 11.30 -17.76 -6.38
C LYS A 138 11.92 -16.42 -6.74
N GLY A 139 12.21 -15.61 -5.77
CA GLY A 139 12.80 -14.31 -6.01
C GLY A 139 12.43 -13.29 -4.94
N ASN A 140 12.91 -12.07 -5.12
CA ASN A 140 12.53 -10.96 -4.26
C ASN A 140 11.22 -10.36 -4.79
N PRO A 141 10.13 -10.38 -4.00
CA PRO A 141 8.83 -9.83 -4.40
C PRO A 141 8.90 -8.39 -4.90
N MET A 142 9.83 -7.61 -4.33
CA MET A 142 10.06 -6.21 -4.68
C MET A 142 10.44 -6.01 -6.15
N PHE A 143 11.07 -6.99 -6.79
CA PHE A 143 11.56 -6.88 -8.17
C PHE A 143 10.65 -7.54 -9.20
N GLN A 144 9.50 -8.04 -8.78
CA GLN A 144 8.50 -8.53 -9.72
C GLN A 144 7.82 -7.33 -10.40
N ALA A 145 8.20 -7.05 -11.63
CA ALA A 145 7.43 -6.16 -12.50
C ALA A 145 6.05 -6.78 -12.76
N GLU A 146 5.02 -5.97 -12.83
CA GLU A 146 3.65 -6.40 -13.16
C GLU A 146 3.15 -7.58 -12.31
N PRO A 147 3.17 -7.49 -10.96
CA PRO A 147 2.75 -8.59 -10.08
C PRO A 147 1.29 -8.99 -10.31
N LYS A 148 0.43 -8.06 -10.71
CA LYS A 148 -0.97 -8.36 -11.06
C LYS A 148 -1.09 -9.30 -12.25
N GLU A 149 -0.37 -9.01 -13.34
CA GLU A 149 -0.42 -9.83 -14.55
C GLU A 149 0.22 -11.20 -14.30
N TRP A 150 1.27 -11.25 -13.48
CA TRP A 150 1.87 -12.53 -13.07
C TRP A 150 0.87 -13.39 -12.28
N LEU A 151 0.17 -12.83 -11.28
CA LEU A 151 -0.84 -13.53 -10.49
C LEU A 151 -2.02 -13.99 -11.37
N LYS A 152 -2.47 -13.15 -12.30
CA LYS A 152 -3.54 -13.43 -13.24
C LYS A 152 -3.16 -14.62 -14.16
N GLY A 153 -1.98 -14.59 -14.76
CA GLY A 153 -1.49 -15.69 -15.60
C GLY A 153 -1.36 -17.01 -14.84
N LYS A 154 -0.89 -16.96 -13.57
CA LYS A 154 -0.77 -18.17 -12.72
C LYS A 154 -2.10 -18.77 -12.29
N THR A 155 -3.17 -18.00 -12.32
CA THR A 155 -4.52 -18.45 -11.94
C THR A 155 -5.46 -18.67 -13.13
N GLU A 156 -4.98 -18.52 -14.36
CA GLU A 156 -5.79 -18.70 -15.59
C GLU A 156 -6.48 -20.08 -15.64
N LYS A 157 -5.79 -21.13 -15.17
CA LYS A 157 -6.31 -22.51 -15.12
C LYS A 157 -6.71 -22.94 -13.69
N SER A 158 -6.94 -21.99 -12.79
CA SER A 158 -7.37 -22.30 -11.44
C SER A 158 -8.75 -22.99 -11.45
N PRO A 159 -8.94 -24.07 -10.68
CA PRO A 159 -10.23 -24.73 -10.58
C PRO A 159 -11.29 -23.90 -9.86
N LYS A 160 -10.88 -22.89 -9.09
CA LYS A 160 -11.78 -22.03 -8.31
C LYS A 160 -12.14 -20.75 -9.06
N ARG A 161 -11.15 -19.95 -9.42
CA ARG A 161 -11.33 -18.68 -10.13
C ARG A 161 -9.99 -18.08 -10.57
N GLN A 162 -10.02 -17.23 -11.59
CA GLN A 162 -8.87 -16.42 -11.95
C GLN A 162 -8.72 -15.22 -11.01
N TYR A 163 -7.48 -14.79 -10.76
CA TYR A 163 -7.19 -13.58 -10.01
C TYR A 163 -7.73 -12.33 -10.72
N LEU A 164 -8.38 -11.48 -9.93
CA LEU A 164 -8.81 -10.13 -10.30
C LEU A 164 -8.36 -9.15 -9.24
N GLU A 165 -8.04 -7.92 -9.62
CA GLU A 165 -7.63 -6.87 -8.69
C GLU A 165 -8.70 -6.58 -7.62
N ALA A 166 -9.97 -6.72 -7.97
CA ALA A 166 -11.09 -6.58 -7.05
C ALA A 166 -11.06 -7.56 -5.87
N HIS A 167 -10.28 -8.66 -5.96
CA HIS A 167 -10.09 -9.61 -4.87
C HIS A 167 -9.05 -9.17 -3.83
N ALA A 168 -8.45 -7.97 -3.99
CA ALA A 168 -7.36 -7.53 -3.13
C ALA A 168 -7.70 -7.61 -1.64
N LEU A 169 -8.88 -7.14 -1.23
CA LEU A 169 -9.27 -7.17 0.19
C LEU A 169 -9.28 -8.60 0.74
N GLU A 170 -9.96 -9.51 0.05
CA GLU A 170 -10.04 -10.92 0.44
C GLU A 170 -8.64 -11.56 0.55
N ILE A 171 -7.75 -11.26 -0.41
CA ILE A 171 -6.40 -11.80 -0.37
C ILE A 171 -5.64 -11.25 0.85
N PHE A 172 -5.68 -9.95 1.08
CA PHE A 172 -4.97 -9.32 2.19
C PHE A 172 -5.53 -9.73 3.57
N GLU A 173 -6.80 -10.15 3.64
CA GLU A 173 -7.37 -10.79 4.83
C GLU A 173 -6.73 -12.15 5.15
N GLU A 174 -6.23 -12.88 4.17
CA GLU A 174 -5.58 -14.18 4.35
C GLU A 174 -4.06 -14.06 4.59
N LEU A 175 -3.40 -12.96 4.14
CA LEU A 175 -1.95 -12.81 4.28
C LEU A 175 -1.50 -12.84 5.74
N ASN A 176 -0.39 -13.53 5.98
CA ASN A 176 0.28 -13.56 7.28
C ASN A 176 1.30 -12.40 7.36
N PRO A 177 1.13 -11.44 8.30
CA PRO A 177 2.05 -10.31 8.44
C PRO A 177 3.52 -10.72 8.62
N GLU A 178 3.79 -11.79 9.35
CA GLU A 178 5.17 -12.28 9.56
C GLU A 178 5.84 -12.69 8.24
N LYS A 179 5.08 -13.29 7.31
CA LYS A 179 5.61 -13.63 5.97
C LYS A 179 5.80 -12.41 5.09
N LEU A 180 4.99 -11.36 5.28
CA LEU A 180 5.15 -10.10 4.53
C LEU A 180 6.48 -9.41 4.82
N LYS A 181 7.14 -9.69 5.93
CA LYS A 181 8.50 -9.23 6.24
C LYS A 181 9.56 -9.76 5.26
N ASN A 182 9.22 -10.78 4.47
CA ASN A 182 10.04 -11.21 3.33
C ASN A 182 10.06 -10.18 2.18
N HIS A 183 9.14 -9.22 2.19
CA HIS A 183 9.18 -8.08 1.26
C HIS A 183 10.00 -6.94 1.88
N PRO A 184 11.15 -6.54 1.28
CA PRO A 184 12.10 -5.64 1.92
C PRO A 184 11.51 -4.29 2.33
N GLN A 185 10.67 -3.66 1.49
CA GLN A 185 10.06 -2.39 1.86
C GLN A 185 9.09 -2.54 3.03
N TYR A 186 8.31 -3.62 3.06
CA TYR A 186 7.41 -3.87 4.18
C TYR A 186 8.21 -4.13 5.47
N HIS A 187 9.29 -4.88 5.40
CA HIS A 187 10.17 -5.14 6.55
C HIS A 187 10.79 -3.86 7.12
N GLN A 188 11.20 -2.92 6.26
CA GLN A 188 11.74 -1.64 6.71
C GLN A 188 10.67 -0.70 7.28
N PHE A 189 9.42 -0.91 6.89
CA PHE A 189 8.30 -0.07 7.27
C PHE A 189 7.72 -0.44 8.64
N VAL A 190 7.71 -1.73 9.04
CA VAL A 190 7.18 -2.24 10.31
C VAL A 190 8.29 -2.49 11.32
#